data_3f66d2611a103759ddd55ff5ff96fd68
#
_entry.id   3f66d2611a103759ddd55ff5ff96fd68
#
_cell.length_a   1.000
_cell.length_b   1.000
_cell.length_c   1.000
_cell.angle_alpha   90.00
_cell.angle_beta   90.00
_cell.angle_gamma   90.00
#
_symmetry.space_group_name_H-M   'P 1'
#
loop_
_entity.id
_entity.type
_entity.pdbx_description
1 polymer ?
#
loop_
_entity_poly.entity_id
_entity_poly.type
_entity_poly.pdbx_seq_one_letter_code
_entity_poly.pdbx_strand_id
1 'polypeptide(L)'
;MLMRVFVAGGTGVLGQHLVPQLVARGHQVTATTTNAAKLGVLERLGAAGVVMDGLDAVSVGEAVAAARPDVIVHEMTAISPAHAGKPDMKHFDRWFAATSRLRTEGTDHLLAAAQAAEVPHFVAQGYGSWNGIRQGGWVKTEEDPLDLLAGTPAQPGMDAIRHVEDVVGEAGGAVLRYGSLYGPGATDDQLELIRKRQFPLVGAATGYSSWVHLDDAASATVLAVEHKATGVFNIVDDEPAPASEWLPYLAASAGAKRPMRVPKWLARMLAGEVAVIMMTQGRGFSNAKAKRELGWKLRYPSWRQGFREGLV
;
A
#
# COMPACT_ATOMS: atom_id res chain seq x y z
N MET A 1 -1.55 19.00 17.46
CA MET A 1 -2.00 20.25 16.80
C MET A 1 -3.07 19.88 15.78
N LEU A 2 -4.20 20.63 15.69
CA LEU A 2 -5.23 20.36 14.69
C LEU A 2 -4.73 20.82 13.31
N MET A 3 -4.92 19.98 12.29
CA MET A 3 -4.47 20.24 10.92
C MET A 3 -5.62 20.04 9.93
N ARG A 4 -5.55 20.71 8.80
CA ARG A 4 -6.35 20.45 7.61
C ARG A 4 -5.61 19.40 6.79
N VAL A 5 -6.19 18.22 6.69
CA VAL A 5 -5.57 17.07 5.99
C VAL A 5 -6.32 16.81 4.69
N PHE A 6 -5.59 16.81 3.58
CA PHE A 6 -6.13 16.44 2.28
C PHE A 6 -5.75 15.00 1.96
N VAL A 7 -6.74 14.11 1.85
CA VAL A 7 -6.52 12.69 1.56
C VAL A 7 -6.91 12.39 0.12
N ALA A 8 -5.92 12.29 -0.76
CA ALA A 8 -6.11 11.86 -2.14
C ALA A 8 -6.31 10.33 -2.18
N GLY A 9 -7.52 9.87 -2.54
CA GLY A 9 -7.88 8.45 -2.53
C GLY A 9 -8.69 8.01 -1.30
N GLY A 10 -9.45 8.91 -0.69
CA GLY A 10 -10.21 8.66 0.55
C GLY A 10 -11.27 7.55 0.48
N THR A 11 -11.80 7.21 -0.71
CA THR A 11 -12.71 6.07 -0.88
C THR A 11 -12.01 4.73 -1.15
N GLY A 12 -10.68 4.71 -1.21
CA GLY A 12 -9.89 3.48 -1.29
C GLY A 12 -9.97 2.66 0.00
N VAL A 13 -9.53 1.41 -0.05
CA VAL A 13 -9.61 0.50 1.10
C VAL A 13 -8.89 1.10 2.32
N LEU A 14 -7.65 1.57 2.15
CA LEU A 14 -6.92 2.23 3.25
C LEU A 14 -7.54 3.57 3.63
N GLY A 15 -8.00 4.38 2.66
CA GLY A 15 -8.65 5.66 2.91
C GLY A 15 -9.86 5.57 3.85
N GLN A 16 -10.65 4.50 3.72
CA GLN A 16 -11.80 4.26 4.59
C GLN A 16 -11.43 3.93 6.06
N HIS A 17 -10.21 3.47 6.32
CA HIS A 17 -9.66 3.28 7.66
C HIS A 17 -8.91 4.52 8.16
N LEU A 18 -8.26 5.26 7.25
CA LEU A 18 -7.48 6.45 7.57
C LEU A 18 -8.35 7.65 7.94
N VAL A 19 -9.35 7.96 7.11
CA VAL A 19 -10.20 9.16 7.29
C VAL A 19 -10.85 9.19 8.67
N PRO A 20 -11.52 8.13 9.17
CA PRO A 20 -12.11 8.14 10.51
C PRO A 20 -11.08 8.32 11.62
N GLN A 21 -9.88 7.77 11.47
CA GLN A 21 -8.83 7.93 12.48
C GLN A 21 -8.31 9.37 12.53
N LEU A 22 -8.13 10.05 11.39
CA LEU A 22 -7.79 11.46 11.34
C LEU A 22 -8.88 12.34 11.97
N VAL A 23 -10.14 12.09 11.64
CA VAL A 23 -11.29 12.82 12.20
C VAL A 23 -11.39 12.59 13.71
N ALA A 24 -11.21 11.37 14.20
CA ALA A 24 -11.21 11.06 15.63
C ALA A 24 -10.08 11.76 16.42
N ARG A 25 -8.98 12.12 15.75
CA ARG A 25 -7.89 12.94 16.30
C ARG A 25 -8.19 14.46 16.25
N GLY A 26 -9.35 14.84 15.69
CA GLY A 26 -9.83 16.22 15.60
C GLY A 26 -9.33 16.98 14.36
N HIS A 27 -8.65 16.30 13.41
CA HIS A 27 -8.24 16.94 12.16
C HIS A 27 -9.45 17.27 11.27
N GLN A 28 -9.34 18.35 10.50
CA GLN A 28 -10.30 18.67 9.44
C GLN A 28 -9.86 17.94 8.17
N VAL A 29 -10.67 16.99 7.71
CA VAL A 29 -10.31 16.14 6.57
C VAL A 29 -11.10 16.51 5.33
N THR A 30 -10.39 16.82 4.24
CA THR A 30 -10.92 16.82 2.87
C THR A 30 -10.43 15.56 2.18
N ALA A 31 -11.34 14.73 1.68
CA ALA A 31 -10.97 13.47 1.06
C ALA A 31 -11.54 13.36 -0.36
N THR A 32 -10.80 12.70 -1.26
CA THR A 32 -11.17 12.66 -2.67
C THR A 32 -11.70 11.32 -3.13
N THR A 33 -12.50 11.36 -4.17
CA THR A 33 -12.97 10.22 -4.96
C THR A 33 -13.06 10.61 -6.44
N THR A 34 -12.88 9.65 -7.35
CA THR A 34 -13.14 9.86 -8.78
C THR A 34 -14.62 9.72 -9.15
N ASN A 35 -15.46 9.23 -8.24
CA ASN A 35 -16.89 8.95 -8.49
C ASN A 35 -17.78 9.77 -7.57
N ALA A 36 -18.53 10.72 -8.14
CA ALA A 36 -19.46 11.58 -7.42
C ALA A 36 -20.48 10.79 -6.57
N ALA A 37 -20.90 9.60 -7.02
CA ALA A 37 -21.81 8.74 -6.25
C ALA A 37 -21.21 8.24 -4.91
N LYS A 38 -19.89 8.35 -4.74
CA LYS A 38 -19.21 7.97 -3.49
C LYS A 38 -18.95 9.13 -2.53
N LEU A 39 -19.38 10.37 -2.85
CA LEU A 39 -19.23 11.51 -1.93
C LEU A 39 -19.89 11.25 -0.57
N GLY A 40 -21.10 10.69 -0.56
CA GLY A 40 -21.78 10.32 0.69
C GLY A 40 -21.04 9.24 1.52
N VAL A 41 -20.10 8.50 0.94
CA VAL A 41 -19.21 7.63 1.74
C VAL A 41 -18.25 8.49 2.55
N LEU A 42 -17.61 9.48 1.93
CA LEU A 42 -16.65 10.38 2.60
C LEU A 42 -17.31 11.20 3.71
N GLU A 43 -18.52 11.68 3.47
CA GLU A 43 -19.31 12.41 4.48
C GLU A 43 -19.61 11.54 5.70
N ARG A 44 -20.00 10.27 5.50
CA ARG A 44 -20.20 9.31 6.62
C ARG A 44 -18.92 9.00 7.39
N LEU A 45 -17.76 9.09 6.75
CA LEU A 45 -16.47 8.95 7.41
C LEU A 45 -16.04 10.22 8.15
N GLY A 46 -16.80 11.32 8.03
CA GLY A 46 -16.54 12.60 8.68
C GLY A 46 -15.66 13.57 7.88
N ALA A 47 -15.43 13.32 6.59
CA ALA A 47 -14.64 14.19 5.73
C ALA A 47 -15.50 15.04 4.80
N ALA A 48 -15.00 16.21 4.41
CA ALA A 48 -15.51 16.93 3.24
C ALA A 48 -15.10 16.18 1.97
N GLY A 49 -16.09 15.71 1.19
CA GLY A 49 -15.85 14.94 -0.02
C GLY A 49 -15.64 15.84 -1.24
N VAL A 50 -14.63 15.52 -2.06
CA VAL A 50 -14.32 16.21 -3.31
C VAL A 50 -14.16 15.19 -4.44
N VAL A 51 -14.77 15.48 -5.62
CA VAL A 51 -14.48 14.70 -6.82
C VAL A 51 -13.19 15.23 -7.44
N MET A 52 -12.23 14.33 -7.66
CA MET A 52 -10.91 14.67 -8.20
C MET A 52 -10.38 13.52 -9.06
N ASP A 53 -9.93 13.83 -10.26
CA ASP A 53 -9.12 12.91 -11.06
C ASP A 53 -7.64 13.19 -10.82
N GLY A 54 -6.92 12.25 -10.21
CA GLY A 54 -5.48 12.36 -9.92
C GLY A 54 -4.59 12.46 -11.18
N LEU A 55 -5.10 12.07 -12.34
CA LEU A 55 -4.39 12.17 -13.62
C LEU A 55 -4.71 13.46 -14.39
N ASP A 56 -5.55 14.33 -13.84
CA ASP A 56 -5.85 15.66 -14.38
C ASP A 56 -5.23 16.73 -13.45
N ALA A 57 -4.19 17.39 -13.93
CA ALA A 57 -3.46 18.41 -13.18
C ALA A 57 -4.37 19.59 -12.76
N VAL A 58 -5.36 19.97 -13.59
CA VAL A 58 -6.28 21.05 -13.27
C VAL A 58 -7.22 20.63 -12.15
N SER A 59 -7.82 19.44 -12.25
CA SER A 59 -8.67 18.86 -11.20
C SER A 59 -7.95 18.77 -9.85
N VAL A 60 -6.68 18.32 -9.87
CA VAL A 60 -5.84 18.24 -8.66
C VAL A 60 -5.55 19.63 -8.09
N GLY A 61 -5.13 20.58 -8.94
CA GLY A 61 -4.82 21.96 -8.52
C GLY A 61 -6.01 22.66 -7.87
N GLU A 62 -7.19 22.60 -8.50
CA GLU A 62 -8.43 23.19 -7.97
C GLU A 62 -8.84 22.56 -6.63
N ALA A 63 -8.79 21.23 -6.52
CA ALA A 63 -9.15 20.53 -5.28
C ALA A 63 -8.23 20.88 -4.12
N VAL A 64 -6.91 20.92 -4.33
CA VAL A 64 -5.92 21.29 -3.30
C VAL A 64 -6.06 22.77 -2.92
N ALA A 65 -6.18 23.68 -3.89
CA ALA A 65 -6.34 25.11 -3.64
C ALA A 65 -7.61 25.44 -2.84
N ALA A 66 -8.74 24.75 -3.16
CA ALA A 66 -9.99 24.91 -2.41
C ALA A 66 -9.88 24.39 -0.96
N ALA A 67 -9.21 23.27 -0.76
CA ALA A 67 -9.05 22.64 0.57
C ALA A 67 -8.06 23.40 1.47
N ARG A 68 -7.09 24.11 0.91
CA ARG A 68 -6.01 24.84 1.64
C ARG A 68 -5.40 23.98 2.75
N PRO A 69 -4.88 22.79 2.45
CA PRO A 69 -4.45 21.84 3.46
C PRO A 69 -3.14 22.26 4.13
N ASP A 70 -2.92 21.75 5.34
CA ASP A 70 -1.62 21.83 6.05
C ASP A 70 -0.75 20.60 5.71
N VAL A 71 -1.37 19.52 5.21
CA VAL A 71 -0.71 18.30 4.75
C VAL A 71 -1.54 17.59 3.67
N ILE A 72 -0.84 17.04 2.67
CA ILE A 72 -1.43 16.13 1.67
C ILE A 72 -1.00 14.70 1.96
N VAL A 73 -1.96 13.79 1.97
CA VAL A 73 -1.74 12.33 2.06
C VAL A 73 -2.15 11.70 0.74
N HIS A 74 -1.21 11.10 0.03
CA HIS A 74 -1.41 10.47 -1.27
C HIS A 74 -1.60 8.96 -1.13
N GLU A 75 -2.86 8.49 -1.25
CA GLU A 75 -3.26 7.07 -1.18
C GLU A 75 -3.91 6.58 -2.50
N MET A 76 -3.72 7.30 -3.61
CA MET A 76 -4.36 6.94 -4.87
C MET A 76 -3.71 5.70 -5.49
N THR A 77 -4.53 4.70 -5.77
CA THR A 77 -4.19 3.51 -6.56
C THR A 77 -5.38 3.08 -7.40
N ALA A 78 -5.13 2.29 -8.42
CA ALA A 78 -6.16 1.70 -9.28
C ALA A 78 -6.11 0.16 -9.29
N ILE A 79 -5.67 -0.46 -8.19
CA ILE A 79 -5.50 -1.92 -8.07
C ILE A 79 -6.79 -2.66 -7.71
N SER A 80 -7.87 -1.96 -7.39
CA SER A 80 -9.13 -2.64 -7.07
C SER A 80 -9.68 -3.40 -8.28
N PRO A 81 -10.41 -4.52 -8.08
CA PRO A 81 -10.98 -5.29 -9.19
C PRO A 81 -11.87 -4.48 -10.13
N ALA A 82 -12.52 -3.44 -9.59
CA ALA A 82 -13.35 -2.53 -10.39
C ALA A 82 -12.55 -1.68 -11.39
N HIS A 83 -11.26 -1.45 -11.15
CA HIS A 83 -10.40 -0.63 -12.01
C HIS A 83 -9.40 -1.45 -12.81
N ALA A 84 -8.74 -2.43 -12.19
CA ALA A 84 -7.67 -3.22 -12.80
C ALA A 84 -8.07 -4.65 -13.18
N GLY A 85 -9.28 -5.07 -12.82
CA GLY A 85 -9.69 -6.47 -12.94
C GLY A 85 -8.96 -7.38 -11.92
N LYS A 86 -8.89 -8.67 -12.22
CA LYS A 86 -8.20 -9.64 -11.37
C LYS A 86 -6.68 -9.44 -11.46
N PRO A 87 -5.94 -9.63 -10.34
CA PRO A 87 -4.49 -9.56 -10.36
C PRO A 87 -3.87 -10.51 -11.39
N ASP A 88 -3.03 -9.97 -12.28
CA ASP A 88 -2.31 -10.72 -13.31
C ASP A 88 -0.80 -10.54 -13.15
N MET A 89 -0.17 -11.48 -12.44
CA MET A 89 1.28 -11.47 -12.21
C MET A 89 2.09 -11.77 -13.47
N LYS A 90 1.48 -12.41 -14.47
CA LYS A 90 2.13 -12.73 -15.75
C LYS A 90 2.24 -11.49 -16.66
N HIS A 91 1.23 -10.62 -16.62
CA HIS A 91 1.18 -9.36 -17.36
C HIS A 91 1.06 -8.20 -16.36
N PHE A 92 1.95 -8.17 -15.38
CA PHE A 92 1.94 -7.21 -14.29
C PHE A 92 1.99 -5.76 -14.80
N ASP A 93 2.76 -5.51 -15.87
CA ASP A 93 2.86 -4.24 -16.55
C ASP A 93 1.48 -3.68 -16.97
N ARG A 94 0.62 -4.54 -17.51
CA ARG A 94 -0.73 -4.16 -17.95
C ARG A 94 -1.68 -4.01 -16.78
N TRP A 95 -1.66 -4.97 -15.86
CA TRP A 95 -2.53 -4.95 -14.69
C TRP A 95 -2.25 -3.75 -13.80
N PHE A 96 -0.99 -3.37 -13.65
CA PHE A 96 -0.55 -2.30 -12.76
C PHE A 96 -0.42 -0.93 -13.45
N ALA A 97 -0.65 -0.83 -14.76
CA ALA A 97 -0.40 0.37 -15.57
C ALA A 97 -1.10 1.63 -15.03
N ALA A 98 -2.38 1.55 -14.70
CA ALA A 98 -3.13 2.68 -14.16
C ALA A 98 -2.59 3.14 -12.78
N THR A 99 -2.19 2.19 -11.94
CA THR A 99 -1.55 2.50 -10.65
C THR A 99 -0.17 3.12 -10.85
N SER A 100 0.62 2.65 -11.82
CA SER A 100 1.91 3.24 -12.15
C SER A 100 1.76 4.70 -12.56
N ARG A 101 0.76 5.04 -13.39
CA ARG A 101 0.47 6.43 -13.77
C ARG A 101 0.05 7.29 -12.57
N LEU A 102 -0.78 6.77 -11.67
CA LEU A 102 -1.14 7.51 -10.45
C LEU A 102 0.07 7.72 -9.53
N ARG A 103 1.03 6.80 -9.53
CA ARG A 103 2.29 6.92 -8.77
C ARG A 103 3.29 7.88 -9.41
N THR A 104 3.30 8.02 -10.72
CA THR A 104 4.15 8.99 -11.43
C THR A 104 3.40 10.31 -11.65
N GLU A 105 2.59 10.40 -12.67
CA GLU A 105 1.85 11.61 -13.05
C GLU A 105 1.00 12.17 -11.88
N GLY A 106 0.27 11.28 -11.16
CA GLY A 106 -0.59 11.70 -10.04
C GLY A 106 0.20 12.26 -8.84
N THR A 107 1.39 11.71 -8.55
CA THR A 107 2.28 12.25 -7.53
C THR A 107 2.83 13.61 -7.95
N ASP A 108 3.28 13.74 -9.21
CA ASP A 108 3.81 15.00 -9.74
C ASP A 108 2.75 16.11 -9.72
N HIS A 109 1.50 15.80 -10.09
CA HIS A 109 0.38 16.75 -10.02
C HIS A 109 0.10 17.20 -8.58
N LEU A 110 0.09 16.26 -7.61
CA LEU A 110 -0.14 16.59 -6.21
C LEU A 110 1.02 17.41 -5.61
N LEU A 111 2.27 17.13 -5.96
CA LEU A 111 3.44 17.90 -5.52
C LEU A 111 3.43 19.31 -6.12
N ALA A 112 3.10 19.44 -7.41
CA ALA A 112 2.95 20.75 -8.07
C ALA A 112 1.84 21.58 -7.42
N ALA A 113 0.68 20.96 -7.12
CA ALA A 113 -0.42 21.60 -6.43
C ALA A 113 -0.04 21.98 -4.97
N ALA A 114 0.71 21.12 -4.27
CA ALA A 114 1.23 21.41 -2.94
C ALA A 114 2.15 22.63 -2.94
N GLN A 115 3.07 22.69 -3.91
CA GLN A 115 3.98 23.83 -4.08
C GLN A 115 3.21 25.13 -4.37
N ALA A 116 2.25 25.10 -5.30
CA ALA A 116 1.44 26.25 -5.68
C ALA A 116 0.57 26.79 -4.53
N ALA A 117 0.10 25.90 -3.65
CA ALA A 117 -0.71 26.23 -2.48
C ALA A 117 0.11 26.37 -1.18
N GLU A 118 1.43 26.36 -1.27
CA GLU A 118 2.37 26.46 -0.13
C GLU A 118 2.08 25.43 0.98
N VAL A 119 1.71 24.20 0.61
CA VAL A 119 1.43 23.13 1.57
C VAL A 119 2.75 22.64 2.17
N PRO A 120 2.93 22.73 3.50
CA PRO A 120 4.23 22.51 4.11
C PRO A 120 4.62 21.04 4.27
N HIS A 121 3.68 20.10 4.07
CA HIS A 121 3.97 18.68 4.34
C HIS A 121 3.27 17.72 3.38
N PHE A 122 3.96 16.63 3.04
CA PHE A 122 3.48 15.62 2.11
C PHE A 122 3.79 14.20 2.62
N VAL A 123 2.78 13.31 2.60
CA VAL A 123 2.92 11.90 2.95
C VAL A 123 2.41 11.07 1.77
N ALA A 124 3.20 10.13 1.30
CA ALA A 124 2.81 9.27 0.17
C ALA A 124 2.85 7.80 0.50
N GLN A 125 1.93 7.06 -0.11
CA GLN A 125 1.95 5.61 -0.12
C GLN A 125 3.10 5.08 -0.97
N GLY A 126 3.98 4.28 -0.35
CA GLY A 126 4.93 3.39 -1.00
C GLY A 126 4.47 1.93 -0.98
N TYR A 127 5.37 1.01 -1.29
CA TYR A 127 5.13 -0.43 -1.20
C TYR A 127 6.38 -1.18 -0.77
N GLY A 128 6.29 -1.97 0.30
CA GLY A 128 7.38 -2.75 0.84
C GLY A 128 6.89 -4.05 1.49
N SER A 129 6.57 -5.06 0.68
CA SER A 129 6.11 -6.35 1.20
C SER A 129 7.12 -7.47 0.94
N TRP A 130 7.42 -7.78 -0.33
CA TRP A 130 8.31 -8.86 -0.76
C TRP A 130 9.40 -8.36 -1.73
N ASN A 131 9.36 -7.10 -2.09
CA ASN A 131 10.17 -6.45 -3.12
C ASN A 131 11.47 -5.82 -2.59
N GLY A 132 11.99 -6.28 -1.47
CA GLY A 132 13.33 -5.89 -1.00
C GLY A 132 14.41 -6.51 -1.88
N ILE A 133 15.57 -5.82 -1.98
CA ILE A 133 16.72 -6.30 -2.76
C ILE A 133 17.09 -7.74 -2.39
N ARG A 134 17.25 -8.61 -3.39
CA ARG A 134 17.48 -10.06 -3.20
C ARG A 134 18.88 -10.46 -2.73
N GLN A 135 19.72 -9.50 -2.41
CA GLN A 135 21.06 -9.72 -1.84
C GLN A 135 21.02 -9.64 -0.31
N GLY A 136 21.92 -10.33 0.37
CA GLY A 136 22.02 -10.29 1.83
C GLY A 136 20.85 -10.99 2.56
N GLY A 137 20.48 -10.49 3.75
CA GLY A 137 19.47 -11.08 4.63
C GLY A 137 18.04 -11.09 4.05
N TRP A 138 17.19 -11.91 4.67
CA TRP A 138 15.78 -12.06 4.25
C TRP A 138 14.88 -10.89 4.66
N VAL A 139 15.28 -10.11 5.66
CA VAL A 139 14.56 -8.94 6.16
C VAL A 139 15.39 -7.70 5.88
N LYS A 140 14.76 -6.67 5.31
CA LYS A 140 15.35 -5.42 4.85
C LYS A 140 14.94 -4.25 5.73
N THR A 141 15.78 -3.24 5.77
CA THR A 141 15.52 -1.95 6.40
C THR A 141 15.23 -0.87 5.36
N GLU A 142 14.98 0.36 5.79
CA GLU A 142 14.79 1.50 4.89
C GLU A 142 16.08 1.91 4.14
N GLU A 143 17.24 1.48 4.65
CA GLU A 143 18.56 1.71 4.03
C GLU A 143 18.82 0.76 2.85
N ASP A 144 18.11 -0.38 2.81
CA ASP A 144 18.21 -1.33 1.71
C ASP A 144 17.34 -0.83 0.52
N PRO A 145 17.86 -0.88 -0.72
CA PRO A 145 17.06 -0.52 -1.88
C PRO A 145 15.95 -1.54 -2.15
N LEU A 146 14.93 -1.11 -2.86
CA LEU A 146 13.92 -2.00 -3.43
C LEU A 146 14.50 -2.78 -4.62
N ASP A 147 14.03 -4.01 -4.83
CA ASP A 147 14.30 -4.77 -6.05
C ASP A 147 13.40 -4.23 -7.17
N LEU A 148 14.00 -3.65 -8.17
CA LEU A 148 13.27 -3.11 -9.32
C LEU A 148 12.79 -4.20 -10.29
N LEU A 149 13.09 -5.47 -10.02
CA LEU A 149 12.67 -6.61 -10.84
C LEU A 149 13.04 -6.43 -12.32
N ALA A 150 14.25 -5.94 -12.57
CA ALA A 150 14.75 -5.62 -13.91
C ALA A 150 14.56 -6.80 -14.88
N GLY A 151 14.08 -6.50 -16.08
CA GLY A 151 13.80 -7.48 -17.13
C GLY A 151 12.54 -8.32 -16.92
N THR A 152 11.72 -8.01 -15.92
CA THR A 152 10.40 -8.65 -15.71
C THR A 152 9.25 -7.70 -16.06
N PRO A 153 8.02 -8.20 -16.27
CA PRO A 153 6.84 -7.35 -16.46
C PRO A 153 6.53 -6.43 -15.26
N ALA A 154 7.10 -6.68 -14.08
CA ALA A 154 6.89 -5.83 -12.91
C ALA A 154 7.81 -4.60 -12.86
N GLN A 155 8.87 -4.54 -13.68
CA GLN A 155 9.83 -3.44 -13.65
C GLN A 155 9.17 -2.06 -13.76
N PRO A 156 8.25 -1.77 -14.71
CA PRO A 156 7.62 -0.45 -14.80
C PRO A 156 6.86 -0.06 -13.53
N GLY A 157 6.22 -1.03 -12.87
CA GLY A 157 5.54 -0.80 -11.59
C GLY A 157 6.51 -0.49 -10.45
N MET A 158 7.66 -1.17 -10.41
CA MET A 158 8.71 -0.91 -9.41
C MET A 158 9.41 0.43 -9.66
N ASP A 159 9.63 0.80 -10.92
CA ASP A 159 10.15 2.13 -11.29
C ASP A 159 9.19 3.24 -10.86
N ALA A 160 7.87 3.04 -11.01
CA ALA A 160 6.88 4.00 -10.52
C ALA A 160 6.86 4.13 -8.99
N ILE A 161 7.09 3.03 -8.25
CA ILE A 161 7.24 3.07 -6.78
C ILE A 161 8.50 3.86 -6.40
N ARG A 162 9.61 3.62 -7.08
CA ARG A 162 10.86 4.37 -6.86
C ARG A 162 10.67 5.86 -7.15
N HIS A 163 9.99 6.22 -8.26
CA HIS A 163 9.70 7.62 -8.59
C HIS A 163 9.02 8.34 -7.42
N VAL A 164 8.01 7.73 -6.77
CA VAL A 164 7.37 8.31 -5.58
C VAL A 164 8.39 8.57 -4.47
N GLU A 165 9.28 7.61 -4.20
CA GLU A 165 10.31 7.78 -3.15
C GLU A 165 11.28 8.92 -3.46
N ASP A 166 11.70 9.02 -4.72
CA ASP A 166 12.65 10.04 -5.17
C ASP A 166 12.01 11.44 -5.06
N VAL A 167 10.87 11.68 -5.74
CA VAL A 167 10.29 13.03 -5.83
C VAL A 167 9.69 13.51 -4.49
N VAL A 168 9.11 12.61 -3.69
CA VAL A 168 8.59 12.95 -2.35
C VAL A 168 9.75 13.20 -1.38
N GLY A 169 10.83 12.42 -1.48
CA GLY A 169 12.05 12.64 -0.70
C GLY A 169 12.70 13.98 -1.02
N GLU A 170 12.83 14.34 -2.31
CA GLU A 170 13.32 15.66 -2.75
C GLU A 170 12.46 16.81 -2.24
N ALA A 171 11.15 16.62 -2.15
CA ALA A 171 10.22 17.59 -1.59
C ALA A 171 10.24 17.65 -0.04
N GLY A 172 11.06 16.83 0.64
CA GLY A 172 11.13 16.76 2.10
C GLY A 172 9.92 16.08 2.75
N GLY A 173 9.17 15.29 2.01
CA GLY A 173 8.01 14.53 2.48
C GLY A 173 8.37 13.16 3.08
N ALA A 174 7.34 12.41 3.46
CA ALA A 174 7.46 11.03 3.93
C ALA A 174 6.87 10.03 2.94
N VAL A 175 7.53 8.88 2.76
CA VAL A 175 6.97 7.74 2.03
C VAL A 175 6.79 6.56 2.96
N LEU A 176 5.57 6.03 3.00
CA LEU A 176 5.19 4.88 3.81
C LEU A 176 5.15 3.63 2.94
N ARG A 177 6.17 2.79 3.03
CA ARG A 177 6.23 1.49 2.36
C ARG A 177 5.31 0.51 3.07
N TYR A 178 4.05 0.49 2.70
CA TYR A 178 3.13 -0.49 3.28
C TYR A 178 3.46 -1.91 2.84
N GLY A 179 3.41 -2.83 3.79
CA GLY A 179 3.38 -4.26 3.53
C GLY A 179 2.15 -4.68 2.72
N SER A 180 1.98 -5.96 2.50
CA SER A 180 0.73 -6.50 1.97
C SER A 180 -0.40 -6.15 2.93
N LEU A 181 -1.28 -5.26 2.51
CA LEU A 181 -2.44 -4.86 3.30
C LEU A 181 -3.41 -6.02 3.47
N TYR A 182 -3.89 -6.24 4.69
CA TYR A 182 -4.94 -7.20 4.98
C TYR A 182 -5.99 -6.62 5.93
N GLY A 183 -7.15 -7.25 5.95
CA GLY A 183 -8.31 -6.79 6.70
C GLY A 183 -9.53 -6.67 5.80
N PRO A 184 -10.67 -6.17 6.33
CA PRO A 184 -11.92 -6.08 5.60
C PRO A 184 -11.78 -5.29 4.30
N GLY A 185 -12.13 -5.91 3.16
CA GLY A 185 -12.04 -5.30 1.84
C GLY A 185 -10.65 -5.37 1.17
N ALA A 186 -9.57 -5.70 1.88
CA ALA A 186 -8.22 -5.82 1.31
C ALA A 186 -7.87 -7.25 0.87
N THR A 187 -8.39 -8.26 1.57
CA THR A 187 -8.02 -9.66 1.37
C THR A 187 -9.09 -10.51 0.70
N ASP A 188 -10.26 -9.98 0.41
CA ASP A 188 -11.42 -10.75 -0.06
C ASP A 188 -11.13 -11.56 -1.33
N ASP A 189 -10.53 -10.94 -2.34
CA ASP A 189 -10.17 -11.61 -3.60
C ASP A 189 -9.11 -12.70 -3.39
N GLN A 190 -8.12 -12.43 -2.54
CA GLN A 190 -7.07 -13.40 -2.20
C GLN A 190 -7.65 -14.60 -1.46
N LEU A 191 -8.56 -14.37 -0.51
CA LEU A 191 -9.26 -15.42 0.21
C LEU A 191 -10.14 -16.27 -0.72
N GLU A 192 -10.77 -15.66 -1.72
CA GLU A 192 -11.53 -16.39 -2.74
C GLU A 192 -10.62 -17.32 -3.55
N LEU A 193 -9.46 -16.83 -4.01
CA LEU A 193 -8.48 -17.66 -4.73
C LEU A 193 -7.96 -18.80 -3.85
N ILE A 194 -7.70 -18.55 -2.57
CA ILE A 194 -7.26 -19.57 -1.61
C ILE A 194 -8.34 -20.64 -1.41
N ARG A 195 -9.62 -20.25 -1.20
CA ARG A 195 -10.75 -21.18 -1.07
C ARG A 195 -10.92 -22.04 -2.32
N LYS A 196 -10.70 -21.46 -3.50
CA LYS A 196 -10.73 -22.17 -4.80
C LYS A 196 -9.45 -22.96 -5.08
N ARG A 197 -8.45 -22.96 -4.18
CA ARG A 197 -7.14 -23.61 -4.35
C ARG A 197 -6.36 -23.10 -5.58
N GLN A 198 -6.60 -21.85 -5.98
CA GLN A 198 -5.95 -21.19 -7.11
C GLN A 198 -4.74 -20.35 -6.68
N PHE A 199 -4.35 -20.41 -5.39
CA PHE A 199 -3.17 -19.75 -4.85
C PHE A 199 -2.21 -20.80 -4.26
N PRO A 200 -1.40 -21.47 -5.11
CA PRO A 200 -0.51 -22.55 -4.67
C PRO A 200 0.80 -22.03 -4.09
N LEU A 201 1.46 -22.85 -3.28
CA LEU A 201 2.86 -22.68 -2.91
C LEU A 201 3.76 -23.03 -4.11
N VAL A 202 4.77 -22.22 -4.40
CA VAL A 202 5.69 -22.43 -5.52
C VAL A 202 7.04 -22.96 -5.04
N GLY A 203 7.47 -24.11 -5.53
CA GLY A 203 8.74 -24.73 -5.14
C GLY A 203 8.83 -24.90 -3.62
N ALA A 204 9.91 -24.49 -2.98
CA ALA A 204 10.05 -24.50 -1.51
C ALA A 204 9.27 -23.37 -0.82
N ALA A 205 8.82 -22.35 -1.56
CA ALA A 205 8.10 -21.18 -1.07
C ALA A 205 8.84 -20.43 0.06
N THR A 206 10.13 -20.22 -0.16
CA THR A 206 11.07 -19.61 0.79
C THR A 206 11.09 -18.07 0.74
N GLY A 207 10.40 -17.44 -0.22
CA GLY A 207 10.31 -16.00 -0.35
C GLY A 207 9.55 -15.41 0.83
N TYR A 208 10.12 -14.37 1.44
CA TYR A 208 9.53 -13.63 2.56
C TYR A 208 8.58 -12.58 2.06
N SER A 209 7.52 -12.35 2.83
CA SER A 209 6.61 -11.21 2.68
C SER A 209 6.37 -10.58 4.05
N SER A 210 6.12 -9.29 4.05
CA SER A 210 5.66 -8.54 5.21
C SER A 210 4.23 -8.11 5.03
N TRP A 211 3.47 -8.12 6.10
CA TRP A 211 2.05 -7.83 6.14
C TRP A 211 1.79 -6.60 7.02
N VAL A 212 0.65 -5.97 6.86
CA VAL A 212 0.15 -4.95 7.79
C VAL A 212 -1.37 -4.90 7.74
N HIS A 213 -2.02 -4.84 8.90
CA HIS A 213 -3.46 -4.65 8.98
C HIS A 213 -3.85 -3.22 8.57
N LEU A 214 -5.00 -3.05 7.92
CA LEU A 214 -5.49 -1.73 7.48
C LEU A 214 -5.56 -0.70 8.61
N ASP A 215 -6.02 -1.09 9.81
CA ASP A 215 -6.07 -0.18 10.96
C ASP A 215 -4.67 0.28 11.40
N ASP A 216 -3.69 -0.63 11.35
CA ASP A 216 -2.31 -0.33 11.72
C ASP A 216 -1.62 0.53 10.67
N ALA A 217 -1.85 0.26 9.38
CA ALA A 217 -1.38 1.11 8.29
C ALA A 217 -1.96 2.55 8.42
N ALA A 218 -3.27 2.65 8.66
CA ALA A 218 -3.92 3.95 8.89
C ALA A 218 -3.35 4.67 10.11
N SER A 219 -3.13 3.97 11.24
CA SER A 219 -2.55 4.57 12.44
C SER A 219 -1.13 5.07 12.25
N ALA A 220 -0.30 4.34 11.47
CA ALA A 220 1.04 4.80 11.09
C ALA A 220 0.98 6.06 10.24
N THR A 221 0.02 6.14 9.30
CA THR A 221 -0.19 7.33 8.45
C THR A 221 -0.60 8.54 9.29
N VAL A 222 -1.53 8.35 10.24
CA VAL A 222 -1.91 9.42 11.18
C VAL A 222 -0.68 9.94 11.94
N LEU A 223 0.16 9.05 12.45
CA LEU A 223 1.39 9.45 13.17
C LEU A 223 2.38 10.16 12.25
N ALA A 224 2.55 9.71 11.00
CA ALA A 224 3.40 10.37 10.02
C ALA A 224 2.92 11.81 9.73
N VAL A 225 1.60 12.02 9.65
CA VAL A 225 0.97 13.34 9.52
C VAL A 225 1.26 14.21 10.77
N GLU A 226 0.95 13.70 11.97
CA GLU A 226 1.06 14.43 13.23
C GLU A 226 2.51 14.81 13.57
N HIS A 227 3.48 13.94 13.26
CA HIS A 227 4.90 14.15 13.50
C HIS A 227 5.60 14.93 12.37
N LYS A 228 4.89 15.24 11.29
CA LYS A 228 5.49 15.81 10.06
C LYS A 228 6.71 14.99 9.63
N ALA A 229 6.54 13.68 9.57
CA ALA A 229 7.59 12.73 9.29
C ALA A 229 8.24 13.00 7.92
N THR A 230 9.53 12.74 7.79
CA THR A 230 10.29 12.87 6.55
C THR A 230 11.07 11.60 6.23
N GLY A 231 11.29 11.33 4.95
CA GLY A 231 12.00 10.15 4.49
C GLY A 231 11.13 8.89 4.41
N VAL A 232 11.75 7.74 4.26
CA VAL A 232 11.06 6.46 4.05
C VAL A 232 10.85 5.71 5.35
N PHE A 233 9.67 5.08 5.49
CA PHE A 233 9.31 4.21 6.63
C PHE A 233 8.69 2.91 6.13
N ASN A 234 9.16 1.78 6.62
CA ASN A 234 8.51 0.49 6.39
C ASN A 234 7.35 0.31 7.38
N ILE A 235 6.14 0.23 6.87
CA ILE A 235 4.92 0.07 7.67
C ILE A 235 4.44 -1.38 7.49
N VAL A 236 4.97 -2.23 8.33
CA VAL A 236 4.76 -3.70 8.32
C VAL A 236 4.61 -4.21 9.75
N ASP A 237 4.04 -5.41 9.92
CA ASP A 237 3.99 -6.07 11.23
C ASP A 237 5.38 -6.58 11.69
N ASP A 238 5.44 -7.20 12.87
CA ASP A 238 6.70 -7.63 13.49
C ASP A 238 7.23 -8.96 12.96
N GLU A 239 6.48 -9.62 12.05
CA GLU A 239 6.75 -11.00 11.68
C GLU A 239 6.85 -11.19 10.16
N PRO A 240 7.92 -10.66 9.49
CA PRO A 240 8.18 -11.04 8.11
C PRO A 240 8.36 -12.55 8.00
N ALA A 241 7.65 -13.20 7.09
CA ALA A 241 7.62 -14.66 7.04
C ALA A 241 7.68 -15.22 5.62
N PRO A 242 8.24 -16.45 5.44
CA PRO A 242 8.23 -17.12 4.14
C PRO A 242 6.82 -17.56 3.75
N ALA A 243 6.56 -17.63 2.44
CA ALA A 243 5.27 -18.05 1.91
C ALA A 243 4.86 -19.45 2.36
N SER A 244 5.83 -20.32 2.65
CA SER A 244 5.61 -21.66 3.21
C SER A 244 4.95 -21.65 4.60
N GLU A 245 4.99 -20.53 5.32
CA GLU A 245 4.38 -20.36 6.64
C GLU A 245 3.08 -19.57 6.57
N TRP A 246 3.10 -18.34 6.02
CA TRP A 246 1.93 -17.47 6.07
C TRP A 246 0.76 -17.99 5.21
N LEU A 247 1.02 -18.57 4.03
CA LEU A 247 -0.06 -18.99 3.13
C LEU A 247 -0.87 -20.19 3.67
N PRO A 248 -0.27 -21.27 4.21
CA PRO A 248 -1.03 -22.32 4.88
C PRO A 248 -1.82 -21.83 6.09
N TYR A 249 -1.25 -20.87 6.84
CA TYR A 249 -1.91 -20.28 8.00
C TYR A 249 -3.12 -19.43 7.58
N LEU A 250 -2.96 -18.56 6.58
CA LEU A 250 -4.07 -17.78 6.02
C LEU A 250 -5.18 -18.69 5.49
N ALA A 251 -4.82 -19.77 4.79
CA ALA A 251 -5.81 -20.74 4.32
C ALA A 251 -6.59 -21.39 5.48
N ALA A 252 -5.90 -21.77 6.55
CA ALA A 252 -6.54 -22.34 7.74
C ALA A 252 -7.47 -21.32 8.44
N SER A 253 -7.02 -20.07 8.61
CA SER A 253 -7.83 -18.98 9.18
C SER A 253 -9.08 -18.68 8.35
N ALA A 254 -9.01 -18.87 7.02
CA ALA A 254 -10.14 -18.71 6.10
C ALA A 254 -11.04 -19.96 5.99
N GLY A 255 -10.80 -21.01 6.78
CA GLY A 255 -11.51 -22.28 6.68
C GLY A 255 -11.26 -23.04 5.38
N ALA A 256 -10.18 -22.73 4.65
CA ALA A 256 -9.85 -23.33 3.38
C ALA A 256 -8.91 -24.55 3.52
N LYS A 257 -8.91 -25.40 2.51
CA LYS A 257 -7.97 -26.55 2.45
C LYS A 257 -6.54 -26.04 2.27
N ARG A 258 -5.58 -26.80 2.81
CA ARG A 258 -4.15 -26.49 2.65
C ARG A 258 -3.78 -26.22 1.18
N PRO A 259 -3.01 -25.17 0.87
CA PRO A 259 -2.56 -24.85 -0.48
C PRO A 259 -1.80 -26.01 -1.11
N MET A 260 -2.03 -26.22 -2.41
CA MET A 260 -1.24 -27.18 -3.18
C MET A 260 0.16 -26.64 -3.40
N ARG A 261 1.10 -27.53 -3.67
CA ARG A 261 2.46 -27.15 -4.04
C ARG A 261 2.70 -27.44 -5.52
N VAL A 262 3.24 -26.47 -6.24
CA VAL A 262 3.55 -26.60 -7.67
C VAL A 262 5.04 -26.35 -7.92
N PRO A 263 5.65 -27.03 -8.91
CA PRO A 263 7.03 -26.78 -9.27
C PRO A 263 7.20 -25.38 -9.91
N LYS A 264 8.40 -24.78 -9.79
CA LYS A 264 8.70 -23.44 -10.30
C LYS A 264 8.39 -23.28 -11.79
N TRP A 265 8.73 -24.30 -12.61
CA TRP A 265 8.50 -24.23 -14.06
C TRP A 265 7.02 -24.10 -14.42
N LEU A 266 6.15 -24.83 -13.70
CA LEU A 266 4.71 -24.78 -13.91
C LEU A 266 4.13 -23.43 -13.45
N ALA A 267 4.56 -22.93 -12.29
CA ALA A 267 4.17 -21.61 -11.81
C ALA A 267 4.60 -20.49 -12.78
N ARG A 268 5.82 -20.58 -13.33
CA ARG A 268 6.33 -19.62 -14.33
C ARG A 268 5.46 -19.61 -15.59
N MET A 269 5.06 -20.79 -16.06
CA MET A 269 4.20 -20.92 -17.24
C MET A 269 2.80 -20.33 -17.01
N LEU A 270 2.20 -20.57 -15.84
CA LEU A 270 0.80 -20.21 -15.54
C LEU A 270 0.67 -18.77 -14.97
N ALA A 271 1.54 -18.40 -14.05
CA ALA A 271 1.45 -17.13 -13.30
C ALA A 271 2.61 -16.15 -13.56
N GLY A 272 3.59 -16.54 -14.37
CA GLY A 272 4.72 -15.69 -14.75
C GLY A 272 5.90 -15.70 -13.77
N GLU A 273 6.98 -15.03 -14.18
CA GLU A 273 8.23 -14.97 -13.40
C GLU A 273 8.06 -14.20 -12.08
N VAL A 274 7.26 -13.13 -12.08
CA VAL A 274 7.03 -12.29 -10.89
C VAL A 274 6.45 -13.13 -9.74
N ALA A 275 5.48 -14.00 -10.02
CA ALA A 275 4.90 -14.89 -9.01
C ALA A 275 5.94 -15.88 -8.44
N VAL A 276 6.85 -16.38 -9.29
CA VAL A 276 7.94 -17.26 -8.87
C VAL A 276 8.92 -16.51 -7.96
N ILE A 277 9.33 -15.31 -8.34
CA ILE A 277 10.24 -14.46 -7.54
C ILE A 277 9.60 -14.16 -6.18
N MET A 278 8.37 -13.66 -6.15
CA MET A 278 7.64 -13.36 -4.92
C MET A 278 7.63 -14.56 -3.97
N MET A 279 7.26 -15.74 -4.47
CA MET A 279 7.10 -16.94 -3.66
C MET A 279 8.42 -17.60 -3.22
N THR A 280 9.53 -17.36 -3.94
CA THR A 280 10.78 -18.12 -3.69
C THR A 280 11.99 -17.28 -3.35
N GLN A 281 11.97 -15.99 -3.66
CA GLN A 281 13.11 -15.08 -3.52
C GLN A 281 12.75 -13.75 -2.84
N GLY A 282 11.47 -13.49 -2.59
CA GLY A 282 11.00 -12.26 -1.94
C GLY A 282 11.74 -11.97 -0.64
N ARG A 283 11.88 -10.70 -0.30
CA ARG A 283 12.49 -10.21 0.93
C ARG A 283 11.46 -9.37 1.68
N GLY A 284 11.28 -9.68 2.97
CA GLY A 284 10.45 -8.89 3.87
C GLY A 284 11.16 -7.65 4.40
N PHE A 285 10.49 -6.90 5.24
CA PHE A 285 10.95 -5.62 5.77
C PHE A 285 10.82 -5.55 7.29
N SER A 286 11.65 -4.71 7.91
CA SER A 286 11.61 -4.39 9.34
C SER A 286 10.90 -3.07 9.56
N ASN A 287 10.08 -2.99 10.61
CA ASN A 287 9.36 -1.79 11.04
C ASN A 287 10.07 -1.03 12.18
N ALA A 288 11.31 -1.39 12.49
CA ALA A 288 12.02 -0.85 13.65
C ALA A 288 12.15 0.68 13.62
N LYS A 289 12.32 1.28 12.43
CA LYS A 289 12.38 2.73 12.27
C LYS A 289 11.04 3.38 12.58
N ALA A 290 9.94 2.88 12.03
CA ALA A 290 8.60 3.42 12.27
C ALA A 290 8.24 3.36 13.77
N LYS A 291 8.54 2.27 14.45
CA LYS A 291 8.34 2.15 15.91
C LYS A 291 9.16 3.17 16.69
N ARG A 292 10.44 3.34 16.34
CA ARG A 292 11.36 4.24 17.05
C ARG A 292 11.01 5.72 16.82
N GLU A 293 10.76 6.11 15.57
CA GLU A 293 10.67 7.53 15.19
C GLU A 293 9.25 8.05 15.22
N LEU A 294 8.25 7.23 14.90
CA LEU A 294 6.83 7.61 14.98
C LEU A 294 6.18 7.21 16.31
N GLY A 295 6.86 6.44 17.17
CA GLY A 295 6.24 5.87 18.37
C GLY A 295 5.11 4.89 18.04
N TRP A 296 5.10 4.34 16.82
CA TRP A 296 4.02 3.50 16.30
C TRP A 296 3.87 2.19 17.08
N LYS A 297 2.63 1.89 17.45
CA LYS A 297 2.24 0.66 18.15
C LYS A 297 1.18 -0.05 17.35
N LEU A 298 1.44 -1.31 17.03
CA LEU A 298 0.52 -2.13 16.27
C LEU A 298 -0.59 -2.69 17.15
N ARG A 299 -1.80 -2.69 16.63
CA ARG A 299 -2.93 -3.46 17.16
C ARG A 299 -2.79 -4.94 16.83
N TYR A 300 -2.27 -5.23 15.64
CA TYR A 300 -2.00 -6.57 15.14
C TYR A 300 -0.49 -6.72 14.87
N PRO A 301 0.32 -6.97 15.91
CA PRO A 301 1.79 -7.05 15.76
C PRO A 301 2.27 -8.26 14.96
N SER A 302 1.39 -9.21 14.66
CA SER A 302 1.69 -10.39 13.84
C SER A 302 0.52 -10.70 12.91
N TRP A 303 0.82 -11.00 11.65
CA TRP A 303 -0.16 -11.53 10.70
C TRP A 303 -0.86 -12.80 11.24
N ARG A 304 -0.24 -13.56 12.14
CA ARG A 304 -0.89 -14.73 12.78
C ARG A 304 -2.09 -14.31 13.62
N GLN A 305 -1.93 -13.28 14.41
CA GLN A 305 -3.05 -12.70 15.16
C GLN A 305 -4.05 -12.07 14.20
N GLY A 306 -3.57 -11.23 13.28
CA GLY A 306 -4.43 -10.50 12.36
C GLY A 306 -5.27 -11.41 11.46
N PHE A 307 -4.72 -12.51 10.95
CA PHE A 307 -5.47 -13.47 10.13
C PHE A 307 -6.53 -14.25 10.92
N ARG A 308 -6.40 -14.35 12.24
CA ARG A 308 -7.47 -14.96 13.08
C ARG A 308 -8.56 -13.98 13.47
N GLU A 309 -8.19 -12.72 13.71
CA GLU A 309 -9.04 -11.76 14.42
C GLU A 309 -9.42 -10.54 13.55
N GLY A 310 -8.68 -10.26 12.50
CA GLY A 310 -8.77 -9.03 11.71
C GLY A 310 -9.05 -9.21 10.22
N LEU A 311 -9.49 -10.38 9.76
CA LEU A 311 -9.85 -10.58 8.34
C LEU A 311 -11.27 -10.14 8.01
N VAL A 312 -12.16 -10.01 9.01
CA VAL A 312 -13.59 -9.70 8.86
C VAL A 312 -13.92 -8.47 9.67
#